data_bfa660810450d882db77f8550a4d6663
#
_entry.id   bfa660810450d882db77f8550a4d6663
#
_cell.length_a   1.000
_cell.length_b   1.000
_cell.length_c   1.000
_cell.angle_alpha   90.00
_cell.angle_beta   90.00
_cell.angle_gamma   90.00
#
_symmetry.space_group_name_H-M   'P 1'
#
loop_
_entity.id
_entity.type
_entity.pdbx_description
1 polymer ?
#
loop_
_entity_poly.entity_id
_entity_poly.type
_entity_poly.pdbx_seq_one_letter_code
_entity_poly.pdbx_strand_id
1 'polypeptide(L)'
;MLAIDIESGLTEAWERIATFIPKLLGFLAILVIGYFVAKLVAKVVDGLLERIGFDRWVERGALKTALDRSKFDASDILSVVAFWAVFLISLQLAFGVFGPNPVSDLIQGIIAYLPNLFAAVVILVIVAALAKVVTDLLAAALGEVSGGEWIARVAGMAILVVGVFAALNQLQIAPEIVNGLFYALLAIIVGVAIVAFGGGGIQTARGYWERVSQRADAKASEIRRSAAPETPHERTSDVVGIPDVEQESPGRSPGWEA
;
A
#
# COMPACT_ATOMS: atom_id res chain seq x y z
N MET A 1 41.98 -33.02 -51.62
CA MET A 1 43.01 -33.19 -50.58
C MET A 1 42.95 -31.91 -49.75
N LEU A 2 42.35 -32.00 -48.57
CA LEU A 2 42.41 -30.95 -47.59
C LEU A 2 43.78 -31.08 -46.90
N ALA A 3 44.78 -30.40 -47.42
CA ALA A 3 45.99 -30.20 -46.65
C ALA A 3 45.63 -29.29 -45.49
N ILE A 4 45.54 -29.87 -44.29
CA ILE A 4 45.40 -29.11 -43.04
C ILE A 4 46.73 -28.37 -42.91
N ASP A 5 46.70 -27.07 -43.18
CA ASP A 5 47.87 -26.21 -43.05
C ASP A 5 48.15 -25.97 -41.58
N ILE A 6 48.90 -26.89 -40.98
CA ILE A 6 49.21 -26.91 -39.53
C ILE A 6 50.10 -25.72 -39.19
N GLU A 7 50.94 -25.25 -40.10
CA GLU A 7 51.81 -24.08 -39.89
C GLU A 7 51.01 -22.78 -39.76
N SER A 8 50.02 -22.58 -40.63
CA SER A 8 49.14 -21.40 -40.57
C SER A 8 48.28 -21.42 -39.29
N GLY A 9 47.76 -22.59 -38.93
CA GLY A 9 46.99 -22.75 -37.70
C GLY A 9 47.83 -22.50 -36.42
N LEU A 10 49.09 -22.92 -36.42
CA LEU A 10 50.00 -22.67 -35.28
C LEU A 10 50.39 -21.20 -35.16
N THR A 11 50.65 -20.55 -36.28
CA THR A 11 50.98 -19.12 -36.33
C THR A 11 49.80 -18.26 -35.90
N GLU A 12 48.60 -18.56 -36.37
CA GLU A 12 47.38 -17.88 -35.97
C GLU A 12 47.08 -18.08 -34.46
N ALA A 13 47.28 -19.27 -33.93
CA ALA A 13 47.13 -19.53 -32.48
C ALA A 13 48.13 -18.74 -31.67
N TRP A 14 49.40 -18.65 -32.14
CA TRP A 14 50.43 -17.85 -31.45
C TRP A 14 50.12 -16.35 -31.48
N GLU A 15 49.68 -15.79 -32.58
CA GLU A 15 49.27 -14.39 -32.70
C GLU A 15 48.10 -14.07 -31.80
N ARG A 16 47.12 -14.97 -31.72
CA ARG A 16 45.99 -14.82 -30.80
C ARG A 16 46.41 -14.79 -29.32
N ILE A 17 47.36 -15.69 -28.93
CA ILE A 17 47.90 -15.69 -27.55
C ILE A 17 48.73 -14.43 -27.30
N ALA A 18 49.59 -14.04 -28.24
CA ALA A 18 50.44 -12.85 -28.11
C ALA A 18 49.62 -11.55 -27.98
N THR A 19 48.46 -11.46 -28.63
CA THR A 19 47.56 -10.32 -28.54
C THR A 19 46.64 -10.40 -27.29
N PHE A 20 46.36 -11.59 -26.80
CA PHE A 20 45.51 -11.80 -25.65
C PHE A 20 46.20 -11.36 -24.35
N ILE A 21 47.49 -11.63 -24.16
CA ILE A 21 48.23 -11.30 -22.94
C ILE A 21 48.20 -9.80 -22.61
N PRO A 22 48.51 -8.88 -23.54
CA PRO A 22 48.42 -7.43 -23.29
C PRO A 22 46.98 -6.99 -22.96
N LYS A 23 45.98 -7.56 -23.68
CA LYS A 23 44.58 -7.27 -23.40
C LYS A 23 44.14 -7.73 -21.98
N LEU A 24 44.62 -8.91 -21.56
CA LEU A 24 44.37 -9.44 -20.22
C LEU A 24 44.97 -8.55 -19.13
N LEU A 25 46.20 -8.03 -19.35
CA LEU A 25 46.83 -7.08 -18.42
C LEU A 25 46.03 -5.77 -18.35
N GLY A 26 45.57 -5.26 -19.49
CA GLY A 26 44.69 -4.09 -19.53
C GLY A 26 43.37 -4.31 -18.80
N PHE A 27 42.74 -5.47 -19.02
CA PHE A 27 41.53 -5.89 -18.30
C PHE A 27 41.74 -5.90 -16.82
N LEU A 28 42.81 -6.58 -16.34
CA LEU A 28 43.12 -6.66 -14.90
C LEU A 28 43.41 -5.27 -14.31
N ALA A 29 44.17 -4.44 -14.99
CA ALA A 29 44.47 -3.09 -14.53
C ALA A 29 43.18 -2.26 -14.35
N ILE A 30 42.27 -2.26 -15.32
CA ILE A 30 40.98 -1.55 -15.28
C ILE A 30 40.12 -2.12 -14.12
N LEU A 31 40.09 -3.43 -13.95
CA LEU A 31 39.30 -4.08 -12.91
C LEU A 31 39.80 -3.74 -11.50
N VAL A 32 41.11 -3.74 -11.29
CA VAL A 32 41.71 -3.35 -10.00
C VAL A 32 41.44 -1.88 -9.69
N ILE A 33 41.71 -1.00 -10.65
CA ILE A 33 41.42 0.44 -10.48
C ILE A 33 39.93 0.66 -10.20
N GLY A 34 39.07 0.01 -11.00
CA GLY A 34 37.61 0.08 -10.88
C GLY A 34 37.11 -0.39 -9.51
N TYR A 35 37.68 -1.45 -8.97
CA TYR A 35 37.35 -1.93 -7.62
C TYR A 35 37.66 -0.85 -6.54
N PHE A 36 38.83 -0.21 -6.60
CA PHE A 36 39.17 0.84 -5.65
C PHE A 36 38.27 2.07 -5.81
N VAL A 37 37.95 2.45 -7.05
CA VAL A 37 37.02 3.55 -7.33
C VAL A 37 35.63 3.22 -6.81
N ALA A 38 35.13 2.02 -7.07
CA ALA A 38 33.82 1.56 -6.58
C ALA A 38 33.77 1.60 -5.04
N LYS A 39 34.82 1.14 -4.36
CA LYS A 39 34.91 1.18 -2.90
C LYS A 39 34.96 2.61 -2.36
N LEU A 40 35.66 3.51 -3.05
CA LEU A 40 35.70 4.93 -2.67
C LEU A 40 34.32 5.58 -2.82
N VAL A 41 33.65 5.35 -3.95
CA VAL A 41 32.30 5.89 -4.20
C VAL A 41 31.29 5.36 -3.17
N ALA A 42 31.30 4.05 -2.90
CA ALA A 42 30.45 3.45 -1.87
C ALA A 42 30.64 4.12 -0.50
N LYS A 43 31.90 4.34 -0.09
CA LYS A 43 32.21 5.01 1.17
C LYS A 43 31.74 6.49 1.20
N VAL A 44 31.81 7.18 0.08
CA VAL A 44 31.32 8.56 -0.03
C VAL A 44 29.80 8.59 0.06
N VAL A 45 29.12 7.65 -0.63
CA VAL A 45 27.66 7.52 -0.58
C VAL A 45 27.19 7.22 0.84
N ASP A 46 27.81 6.27 1.50
CA ASP A 46 27.54 5.91 2.88
C ASP A 46 27.67 7.12 3.81
N GLY A 47 28.81 7.78 3.81
CA GLY A 47 29.03 8.96 4.66
C GLY A 47 28.15 10.17 4.31
N LEU A 48 27.65 10.29 3.09
CA LEU A 48 26.65 11.30 2.71
C LEU A 48 25.29 10.95 3.27
N LEU A 49 24.87 9.69 3.17
CA LEU A 49 23.59 9.20 3.69
C LEU A 49 23.53 9.30 5.23
N GLU A 50 24.59 8.93 5.92
CA GLU A 50 24.72 9.14 7.37
C GLU A 50 24.61 10.61 7.76
N ARG A 51 25.26 11.54 7.01
CA ARG A 51 25.23 12.98 7.29
C ARG A 51 23.84 13.58 7.11
N ILE A 52 23.07 13.10 6.14
CA ILE A 52 21.68 13.54 5.91
C ILE A 52 20.76 12.95 7.00
N GLY A 53 21.26 11.99 7.79
CA GLY A 53 20.50 11.33 8.84
C GLY A 53 19.50 10.31 8.27
N PHE A 54 19.81 9.75 7.09
CA PHE A 54 18.99 8.76 6.39
C PHE A 54 18.64 7.58 7.29
N ASP A 55 19.61 7.07 8.05
CA ASP A 55 19.40 5.96 8.98
C ASP A 55 18.40 6.31 10.09
N ARG A 56 18.44 7.54 10.62
CA ARG A 56 17.46 8.00 11.62
C ARG A 56 16.04 8.05 11.07
N TRP A 57 15.87 8.29 9.78
CA TRP A 57 14.55 8.28 9.12
C TRP A 57 14.03 6.86 8.98
N VAL A 58 14.89 5.92 8.65
CA VAL A 58 14.56 4.50 8.49
C VAL A 58 14.36 3.80 9.82
N GLU A 59 15.23 4.08 10.82
CA GLU A 59 15.12 3.53 12.17
C GLU A 59 13.86 3.95 12.92
N ARG A 60 13.30 5.09 12.58
CA ARG A 60 12.00 5.52 13.12
C ARG A 60 10.82 4.80 12.47
N GLY A 61 11.01 4.03 11.40
CA GLY A 61 9.98 3.33 10.64
C GLY A 61 9.69 1.91 11.12
N ALA A 62 8.70 1.28 10.51
CA ALA A 62 8.33 -0.12 10.75
C ALA A 62 9.43 -1.12 10.34
N LEU A 63 10.44 -0.69 9.59
CA LEU A 63 11.62 -1.46 9.18
C LEU A 63 12.62 -1.69 10.32
N LYS A 64 12.52 -0.95 11.45
CA LYS A 64 13.44 -1.11 12.59
C LYS A 64 13.52 -2.56 13.05
N THR A 65 12.38 -3.24 13.20
CA THR A 65 12.34 -4.64 13.68
C THR A 65 12.96 -5.64 12.69
N ALA A 66 12.99 -5.29 11.40
CA ALA A 66 13.63 -6.10 10.36
C ALA A 66 15.13 -5.81 10.27
N LEU A 67 15.53 -4.54 10.41
CA LEU A 67 16.94 -4.13 10.41
C LEU A 67 17.66 -4.46 11.72
N ASP A 68 17.02 -4.35 12.89
CA ASP A 68 17.62 -4.75 14.19
C ASP A 68 18.06 -6.23 14.22
N ARG A 69 17.48 -7.07 13.34
CA ARG A 69 17.90 -8.45 13.10
C ARG A 69 18.98 -8.59 12.02
N SER A 70 19.22 -7.55 11.26
CA SER A 70 20.23 -7.44 10.21
C SER A 70 21.39 -6.63 10.75
N LYS A 71 22.62 -7.00 10.38
CA LYS A 71 23.82 -6.21 10.70
C LYS A 71 24.03 -5.03 9.73
N PHE A 72 23.03 -4.76 8.87
CA PHE A 72 23.10 -3.76 7.81
C PHE A 72 22.12 -2.64 8.11
N ASP A 73 22.61 -1.42 8.08
CA ASP A 73 21.80 -0.21 8.10
C ASP A 73 21.26 0.11 6.71
N ALA A 74 20.31 1.03 6.62
CA ALA A 74 19.72 1.36 5.32
C ALA A 74 20.70 2.10 4.39
N SER A 75 21.63 2.88 4.95
CA SER A 75 22.74 3.50 4.24
C SER A 75 23.69 2.46 3.66
N ASP A 76 23.96 1.37 4.38
CA ASP A 76 24.77 0.25 3.92
C ASP A 76 24.21 -0.37 2.64
N ILE A 77 22.89 -0.57 2.56
CA ILE A 77 22.24 -1.15 1.38
C ILE A 77 22.45 -0.25 0.16
N LEU A 78 22.26 1.05 0.29
CA LEU A 78 22.46 2.01 -0.78
C LEU A 78 23.93 2.13 -1.18
N SER A 79 24.85 2.08 -0.22
CA SER A 79 26.29 2.09 -0.47
C SER A 79 26.74 0.84 -1.22
N VAL A 80 26.18 -0.33 -0.91
CA VAL A 80 26.42 -1.59 -1.64
C VAL A 80 25.89 -1.50 -3.07
N VAL A 81 24.69 -0.93 -3.29
CA VAL A 81 24.16 -0.70 -4.63
C VAL A 81 25.07 0.24 -5.43
N ALA A 82 25.54 1.33 -4.82
CA ALA A 82 26.47 2.26 -5.43
C ALA A 82 27.82 1.58 -5.78
N PHE A 83 28.34 0.73 -4.88
CA PHE A 83 29.52 -0.08 -5.15
C PHE A 83 29.35 -0.93 -6.39
N TRP A 84 28.27 -1.71 -6.46
CA TRP A 84 28.02 -2.59 -7.58
C TRP A 84 27.77 -1.81 -8.88
N ALA A 85 27.12 -0.64 -8.82
CA ALA A 85 26.95 0.22 -9.97
C ALA A 85 28.28 0.62 -10.61
N VAL A 86 29.19 1.17 -9.81
CA VAL A 86 30.50 1.62 -10.27
C VAL A 86 31.39 0.45 -10.68
N PHE A 87 31.33 -0.65 -9.92
CA PHE A 87 32.09 -1.86 -10.23
C PHE A 87 31.65 -2.52 -11.54
N LEU A 88 30.35 -2.60 -11.81
CA LEU A 88 29.82 -3.13 -13.07
C LEU A 88 30.20 -2.23 -14.27
N ILE A 89 30.18 -0.90 -14.11
CA ILE A 89 30.66 0.03 -15.12
C ILE A 89 32.16 -0.23 -15.42
N SER A 90 32.93 -0.39 -14.36
CA SER A 90 34.37 -0.70 -14.48
C SER A 90 34.60 -2.07 -15.12
N LEU A 91 33.78 -3.06 -14.80
CA LEU A 91 33.82 -4.38 -15.41
C LEU A 91 33.45 -4.33 -16.89
N GLN A 92 32.45 -3.53 -17.26
CA GLN A 92 32.10 -3.30 -18.67
C GLN A 92 33.26 -2.67 -19.47
N LEU A 93 33.92 -1.65 -18.90
CA LEU A 93 35.11 -1.04 -19.50
C LEU A 93 36.25 -2.05 -19.61
N ALA A 94 36.45 -2.89 -18.63
CA ALA A 94 37.49 -3.93 -18.65
C ALA A 94 37.22 -4.95 -19.78
N PHE A 95 35.98 -5.45 -19.89
CA PHE A 95 35.62 -6.36 -21.00
C PHE A 95 35.68 -5.68 -22.36
N GLY A 96 35.48 -4.37 -22.45
CA GLY A 96 35.62 -3.58 -23.66
C GLY A 96 37.02 -3.69 -24.30
N VAL A 97 38.06 -4.00 -23.53
CA VAL A 97 39.44 -4.24 -24.04
C VAL A 97 39.49 -5.42 -25.03
N PHE A 98 38.60 -6.41 -24.83
CA PHE A 98 38.51 -7.56 -25.72
C PHE A 98 37.72 -7.29 -27.02
N GLY A 99 37.06 -6.13 -27.09
CA GLY A 99 36.11 -5.76 -28.17
C GLY A 99 34.69 -6.21 -27.91
N PRO A 100 33.79 -6.06 -28.92
CA PRO A 100 32.39 -6.48 -28.79
C PRO A 100 32.30 -7.96 -28.43
N ASN A 101 31.61 -8.26 -27.30
CA ASN A 101 31.45 -9.62 -26.80
C ASN A 101 30.14 -9.76 -26.04
N PRO A 102 29.51 -10.96 -25.98
CA PRO A 102 28.25 -11.20 -25.32
C PRO A 102 28.25 -10.88 -23.82
N VAL A 103 29.43 -10.95 -23.16
CA VAL A 103 29.56 -10.64 -21.76
C VAL A 103 29.35 -9.15 -21.50
N SER A 104 29.90 -8.28 -22.38
CA SER A 104 29.67 -6.84 -22.30
C SER A 104 28.19 -6.49 -22.44
N ASP A 105 27.45 -7.17 -23.33
CA ASP A 105 26.02 -6.95 -23.53
C ASP A 105 25.21 -7.35 -22.28
N LEU A 106 25.55 -8.47 -21.65
CA LEU A 106 24.94 -8.90 -20.39
C LEU A 106 25.19 -7.89 -19.25
N ILE A 107 26.45 -7.44 -19.13
CA ILE A 107 26.81 -6.43 -18.10
C ILE A 107 26.06 -5.12 -18.35
N GLN A 108 25.95 -4.69 -19.60
CA GLN A 108 25.18 -3.50 -19.96
C GLN A 108 23.70 -3.62 -19.57
N GLY A 109 23.09 -4.80 -19.77
CA GLY A 109 21.73 -5.08 -19.33
C GLY A 109 21.58 -4.94 -17.81
N ILE A 110 22.55 -5.46 -17.04
CA ILE A 110 22.56 -5.33 -15.57
C ILE A 110 22.75 -3.87 -15.15
N ILE A 111 23.66 -3.13 -15.79
CA ILE A 111 23.87 -1.70 -15.51
C ILE A 111 22.59 -0.90 -15.77
N ALA A 112 21.90 -1.18 -16.87
CA ALA A 112 20.63 -0.52 -17.22
C ALA A 112 19.52 -0.79 -16.19
N TYR A 113 19.62 -1.87 -15.41
CA TYR A 113 18.68 -2.21 -14.34
C TYR A 113 18.95 -1.48 -13.02
N LEU A 114 20.19 -1.01 -12.78
CA LEU A 114 20.58 -0.37 -11.51
C LEU A 114 19.75 0.86 -11.13
N PRO A 115 19.37 1.77 -12.05
CA PRO A 115 18.48 2.89 -11.72
C PRO A 115 17.12 2.43 -11.16
N ASN A 116 16.57 1.33 -11.68
CA ASN A 116 15.31 0.77 -11.20
C ASN A 116 15.46 0.20 -9.77
N LEU A 117 16.57 -0.50 -9.52
CA LEU A 117 16.91 -1.01 -8.20
C LEU A 117 17.06 0.13 -7.18
N PHE A 118 17.80 1.19 -7.53
CA PHE A 118 17.95 2.35 -6.68
C PHE A 118 16.60 3.02 -6.38
N ALA A 119 15.79 3.25 -7.40
CA ALA A 119 14.47 3.85 -7.24
C ALA A 119 13.55 2.99 -6.35
N ALA A 120 13.60 1.65 -6.49
CA ALA A 120 12.82 0.74 -5.63
C ALA A 120 13.21 0.86 -4.15
N VAL A 121 14.52 0.95 -3.85
CA VAL A 121 15.00 1.15 -2.47
C VAL A 121 14.55 2.50 -1.93
N VAL A 122 14.66 3.57 -2.72
CA VAL A 122 14.20 4.91 -2.32
C VAL A 122 12.70 4.91 -2.04
N ILE A 123 11.89 4.25 -2.89
CA ILE A 123 10.43 4.12 -2.67
C ILE A 123 10.16 3.43 -1.33
N LEU A 124 10.82 2.31 -1.04
CA LEU A 124 10.63 1.59 0.23
C LEU A 124 10.94 2.46 1.45
N VAL A 125 12.01 3.25 1.38
CA VAL A 125 12.40 4.16 2.47
C VAL A 125 11.36 5.26 2.67
N ILE A 126 10.94 5.92 1.58
CA ILE A 126 9.93 6.98 1.64
C ILE A 126 8.61 6.43 2.18
N VAL A 127 8.19 5.26 1.69
CA VAL A 127 6.94 4.64 2.14
C VAL A 127 7.02 4.21 3.60
N ALA A 128 8.15 3.68 4.05
CA ALA A 128 8.34 3.32 5.47
C ALA A 128 8.26 4.54 6.38
N ALA A 129 8.87 5.66 5.98
CA ALA A 129 8.77 6.92 6.71
C ALA A 129 7.32 7.44 6.73
N LEU A 130 6.63 7.40 5.58
CA LEU A 130 5.23 7.82 5.48
C LEU A 130 4.30 6.95 6.33
N ALA A 131 4.46 5.63 6.27
CA ALA A 131 3.70 4.67 7.06
C ALA A 131 3.84 4.96 8.56
N LYS A 132 5.06 5.28 9.01
CA LYS A 132 5.30 5.64 10.41
C LYS A 132 4.62 6.95 10.78
N VAL A 133 4.79 8.01 9.98
CA VAL A 133 4.14 9.31 10.24
C VAL A 133 2.63 9.15 10.35
N VAL A 134 2.02 8.41 9.42
CA VAL A 134 0.57 8.17 9.45
C VAL A 134 0.17 7.34 10.68
N THR A 135 0.94 6.31 11.04
CA THR A 135 0.68 5.51 12.24
C THR A 135 0.73 6.37 13.49
N ASP A 136 1.77 7.20 13.65
CA ASP A 136 1.96 8.05 14.81
C ASP A 136 0.83 9.12 14.91
N LEU A 137 0.45 9.74 13.78
CA LEU A 137 -0.67 10.70 13.73
C LEU A 137 -2.00 10.04 14.09
N LEU A 138 -2.30 8.86 13.55
CA LEU A 138 -3.52 8.14 13.86
C LEU A 138 -3.54 7.65 15.31
N ALA A 139 -2.41 7.18 15.83
CA ALA A 139 -2.29 6.77 17.24
C ALA A 139 -2.51 7.96 18.18
N ALA A 140 -1.98 9.14 17.85
CA ALA A 140 -2.23 10.37 18.62
C ALA A 140 -3.68 10.82 18.54
N ALA A 141 -4.31 10.74 17.35
CA ALA A 141 -5.69 11.17 17.14
C ALA A 141 -6.73 10.20 17.76
N LEU A 142 -6.42 8.90 17.81
CA LEU A 142 -7.32 7.84 18.25
C LEU A 142 -6.92 7.25 19.61
N GLY A 143 -5.93 7.82 20.29
CA GLY A 143 -5.34 7.26 21.52
C GLY A 143 -6.34 7.08 22.67
N GLU A 144 -7.40 7.89 22.72
CA GLU A 144 -8.48 7.79 23.72
C GLU A 144 -9.57 6.77 23.34
N VAL A 145 -9.56 6.28 22.09
CA VAL A 145 -10.56 5.33 21.59
C VAL A 145 -10.07 3.90 21.83
N SER A 146 -10.93 3.06 22.44
CA SER A 146 -10.63 1.64 22.58
C SER A 146 -10.38 1.01 21.20
N GLY A 147 -9.17 0.47 20.98
CA GLY A 147 -8.75 -0.07 19.68
C GLY A 147 -8.10 0.93 18.72
N GLY A 148 -7.92 2.21 19.09
CA GLY A 148 -7.30 3.23 18.25
C GLY A 148 -5.87 2.88 17.80
N GLU A 149 -5.05 2.32 18.70
CA GLU A 149 -3.71 1.82 18.36
C GLU A 149 -3.73 0.71 17.29
N TRP A 150 -4.72 -0.17 17.35
CA TRP A 150 -4.85 -1.24 16.34
C TRP A 150 -5.17 -0.66 14.97
N ILE A 151 -6.09 0.31 14.91
CA ILE A 151 -6.45 1.02 13.66
C ILE A 151 -5.24 1.74 13.09
N ALA A 152 -4.48 2.46 13.91
CA ALA A 152 -3.27 3.15 13.50
C ALA A 152 -2.22 2.18 12.91
N ARG A 153 -2.03 1.03 13.56
CA ARG A 153 -1.08 0.00 13.13
C ARG A 153 -1.50 -0.66 11.82
N VAL A 154 -2.79 -0.95 11.64
CA VAL A 154 -3.35 -1.49 10.39
C VAL A 154 -3.20 -0.50 9.24
N ALA A 155 -3.46 0.79 9.48
CA ALA A 155 -3.28 1.84 8.48
C ALA A 155 -1.82 1.95 8.02
N GLY A 156 -0.86 1.94 8.96
CA GLY A 156 0.57 1.94 8.64
C GLY A 156 1.00 0.70 7.84
N MET A 157 0.50 -0.48 8.23
CA MET A 157 0.76 -1.72 7.51
C MET A 157 0.18 -1.69 6.08
N ALA A 158 -1.01 -1.15 5.89
CA ALA A 158 -1.61 -0.99 4.58
C ALA A 158 -0.75 -0.11 3.66
N ILE A 159 -0.21 1.01 4.18
CA ILE A 159 0.71 1.88 3.44
C ILE A 159 1.98 1.12 3.06
N LEU A 160 2.56 0.35 3.99
CA LEU A 160 3.74 -0.47 3.71
C LEU A 160 3.48 -1.50 2.61
N VAL A 161 2.34 -2.19 2.65
CA VAL A 161 1.97 -3.17 1.63
C VAL A 161 1.89 -2.51 0.25
N VAL A 162 1.20 -1.36 0.15
CA VAL A 162 1.13 -0.60 -1.11
C VAL A 162 2.53 -0.19 -1.58
N GLY A 163 3.38 0.26 -0.67
CA GLY A 163 4.77 0.64 -0.98
C GLY A 163 5.64 -0.52 -1.45
N VAL A 164 5.48 -1.70 -0.86
CA VAL A 164 6.17 -2.92 -1.32
C VAL A 164 5.75 -3.26 -2.76
N PHE A 165 4.45 -3.21 -3.08
CA PHE A 165 4.00 -3.41 -4.46
C PHE A 165 4.54 -2.36 -5.41
N ALA A 166 4.60 -1.08 -5.00
CA ALA A 166 5.19 -0.01 -5.79
C ALA A 166 6.69 -0.26 -6.05
N ALA A 167 7.45 -0.69 -5.05
CA ALA A 167 8.86 -1.02 -5.19
C ALA A 167 9.08 -2.25 -6.09
N LEU A 168 8.27 -3.30 -5.95
CA LEU A 168 8.30 -4.47 -6.82
C LEU A 168 7.99 -4.11 -8.29
N ASN A 169 7.04 -3.23 -8.50
CA ASN A 169 6.71 -2.72 -9.84
C ASN A 169 7.88 -1.93 -10.43
N GLN A 170 8.56 -1.11 -9.62
CA GLN A 170 9.75 -0.36 -10.04
C GLN A 170 10.91 -1.29 -10.44
N LEU A 171 11.03 -2.44 -9.79
CA LEU A 171 12.03 -3.45 -10.15
C LEU A 171 11.74 -4.13 -11.49
N GLN A 172 10.57 -3.93 -12.11
CA GLN A 172 10.16 -4.54 -13.37
C GLN A 172 10.29 -6.08 -13.40
N ILE A 173 10.21 -6.72 -12.21
CA ILE A 173 10.22 -8.17 -12.07
C ILE A 173 8.80 -8.69 -12.23
N ALA A 174 8.50 -9.29 -13.38
CA ALA A 174 7.16 -9.82 -13.69
C ALA A 174 6.01 -8.84 -13.35
N PRO A 175 6.00 -7.63 -13.91
CA PRO A 175 5.07 -6.56 -13.51
C PRO A 175 3.59 -6.98 -13.66
N GLU A 176 3.27 -7.83 -14.61
CA GLU A 176 1.91 -8.35 -14.80
C GLU A 176 1.45 -9.21 -13.61
N ILE A 177 2.34 -10.05 -13.06
CA ILE A 177 2.03 -10.89 -11.89
C ILE A 177 1.89 -10.02 -10.64
N VAL A 178 2.82 -9.06 -10.45
CA VAL A 178 2.80 -8.14 -9.32
C VAL A 178 1.52 -7.30 -9.33
N ASN A 179 1.16 -6.73 -10.49
CA ASN A 179 -0.07 -5.95 -10.64
C ASN A 179 -1.32 -6.81 -10.46
N GLY A 180 -1.33 -8.03 -11.03
CA GLY A 180 -2.44 -8.97 -10.85
C GLY A 180 -2.67 -9.32 -9.37
N LEU A 181 -1.60 -9.59 -8.62
CA LEU A 181 -1.66 -9.87 -7.18
C LEU A 181 -2.13 -8.64 -6.39
N PHE A 182 -1.65 -7.45 -6.74
CA PHE A 182 -2.08 -6.20 -6.13
C PHE A 182 -3.58 -5.95 -6.34
N TYR A 183 -4.08 -6.11 -7.56
CA TYR A 183 -5.52 -5.96 -7.85
C TYR A 183 -6.36 -7.02 -7.14
N ALA A 184 -5.89 -8.26 -7.05
CA ALA A 184 -6.57 -9.31 -6.29
C ALA A 184 -6.66 -8.95 -4.80
N LEU A 185 -5.58 -8.44 -4.20
CA LEU A 185 -5.57 -7.98 -2.82
C LEU A 185 -6.56 -6.81 -2.60
N LEU A 186 -6.55 -5.83 -3.50
CA LEU A 186 -7.50 -4.71 -3.45
C LEU A 186 -8.94 -5.19 -3.59
N ALA A 187 -9.21 -6.13 -4.49
CA ALA A 187 -10.55 -6.69 -4.67
C ALA A 187 -11.07 -7.39 -3.41
N ILE A 188 -10.19 -8.11 -2.70
CA ILE A 188 -10.53 -8.75 -1.42
C ILE A 188 -10.85 -7.67 -0.37
N ILE A 189 -10.01 -6.64 -0.22
CA ILE A 189 -10.23 -5.56 0.75
C ILE A 189 -11.53 -4.82 0.46
N VAL A 190 -11.77 -4.45 -0.80
CA VAL A 190 -12.98 -3.75 -1.24
C VAL A 190 -14.20 -4.66 -1.07
N GLY A 191 -14.10 -5.95 -1.42
CA GLY A 191 -15.18 -6.92 -1.23
C GLY A 191 -15.57 -7.08 0.23
N VAL A 192 -14.59 -7.22 1.12
CA VAL A 192 -14.81 -7.27 2.58
C VAL A 192 -15.45 -5.98 3.08
N ALA A 193 -14.96 -4.82 2.62
CA ALA A 193 -15.54 -3.53 3.00
C ALA A 193 -17.00 -3.39 2.54
N ILE A 194 -17.32 -3.77 1.30
CA ILE A 194 -18.71 -3.76 0.79
C ILE A 194 -19.62 -4.65 1.63
N VAL A 195 -19.20 -5.86 1.97
CA VAL A 195 -19.97 -6.78 2.80
C VAL A 195 -20.14 -6.26 4.22
N ALA A 196 -19.05 -5.78 4.83
CA ALA A 196 -19.04 -5.28 6.21
C ALA A 196 -19.92 -4.01 6.36
N PHE A 197 -19.74 -3.03 5.49
CA PHE A 197 -20.47 -1.77 5.56
C PHE A 197 -21.84 -1.84 4.86
N GLY A 198 -21.93 -2.54 3.74
CA GLY A 198 -23.19 -2.73 3.00
C GLY A 198 -24.16 -3.65 3.74
N GLY A 199 -23.68 -4.81 4.22
CA GLY A 199 -24.52 -5.75 4.95
C GLY A 199 -24.89 -5.26 6.36
N GLY A 200 -23.93 -4.72 7.11
CA GLY A 200 -24.16 -4.17 8.46
C GLY A 200 -24.91 -2.83 8.47
N GLY A 201 -24.72 -2.00 7.43
CA GLY A 201 -25.34 -0.68 7.33
C GLY A 201 -26.84 -0.72 7.02
N ILE A 202 -27.35 -1.79 6.38
CA ILE A 202 -28.76 -1.91 6.00
C ILE A 202 -29.68 -1.91 7.23
N GLN A 203 -29.31 -2.60 8.31
CA GLN A 203 -30.13 -2.61 9.54
C GLN A 203 -30.14 -1.24 10.23
N THR A 204 -29.01 -0.56 10.27
CA THR A 204 -28.89 0.78 10.86
C THR A 204 -29.65 1.82 10.05
N ALA A 205 -29.57 1.74 8.71
CA ALA A 205 -30.31 2.61 7.80
C ALA A 205 -31.82 2.40 7.92
N ARG A 206 -32.31 1.14 8.02
CA ARG A 206 -33.73 0.85 8.26
C ARG A 206 -34.24 1.49 9.57
N GLY A 207 -33.51 1.31 10.67
CA GLY A 207 -33.91 1.90 11.95
C GLY A 207 -33.85 3.44 11.96
N TYR A 208 -33.04 4.06 11.09
CA TYR A 208 -33.03 5.51 10.92
C TYR A 208 -34.25 5.97 10.09
N TRP A 209 -34.56 5.30 9.00
CA TRP A 209 -35.72 5.61 8.15
C TRP A 209 -37.05 5.40 8.88
N GLU A 210 -37.17 4.33 9.67
CA GLU A 210 -38.36 4.08 10.51
C GLU A 210 -38.59 5.21 11.53
N ARG A 211 -37.53 5.72 12.15
CA ARG A 211 -37.63 6.86 13.07
C ARG A 211 -37.98 8.18 12.37
N VAL A 212 -37.48 8.38 11.16
CA VAL A 212 -37.81 9.58 10.37
C VAL A 212 -39.26 9.51 9.86
N SER A 213 -39.71 8.37 9.35
CA SER A 213 -41.09 8.19 8.92
C SER A 213 -42.09 8.32 10.06
N GLN A 214 -41.84 7.73 11.25
CA GLN A 214 -42.67 7.88 12.43
C GLN A 214 -42.78 9.35 12.90
N ARG A 215 -41.69 10.11 12.84
CA ARG A 215 -41.72 11.55 13.15
C ARG A 215 -42.52 12.37 12.13
N ALA A 216 -42.40 12.01 10.84
CA ALA A 216 -43.16 12.66 9.78
C ALA A 216 -44.65 12.38 9.92
N ASP A 217 -45.04 11.12 10.20
CA ASP A 217 -46.41 10.72 10.41
C ASP A 217 -47.03 11.34 11.66
N ALA A 218 -46.27 11.41 12.77
CA ALA A 218 -46.70 12.09 14.00
C ALA A 218 -46.96 13.58 13.75
N LYS A 219 -46.09 14.26 13.02
CA LYS A 219 -46.22 15.68 12.68
C LYS A 219 -47.36 15.93 11.68
N ALA A 220 -47.58 15.03 10.74
CA ALA A 220 -48.71 15.07 9.81
C ALA A 220 -50.07 14.86 10.52
N SER A 221 -50.10 13.95 11.53
CA SER A 221 -51.31 13.74 12.34
C SER A 221 -51.65 14.93 13.26
N GLU A 222 -50.61 15.59 13.78
CA GLU A 222 -50.74 16.81 14.58
C GLU A 222 -51.33 17.98 13.74
N ILE A 223 -50.80 18.18 12.53
CA ILE A 223 -51.31 19.17 11.59
C ILE A 223 -52.75 18.85 11.17
N ARG A 224 -53.10 17.58 10.96
CA ARG A 224 -54.49 17.20 10.66
C ARG A 224 -55.44 17.44 11.82
N ARG A 225 -55.01 17.21 13.08
CA ARG A 225 -55.83 17.52 14.25
C ARG A 225 -56.03 19.01 14.46
N SER A 226 -54.99 19.81 14.23
CA SER A 226 -55.11 21.29 14.34
C SER A 226 -55.88 21.91 13.16
N ALA A 227 -55.95 21.22 12.02
CA ALA A 227 -56.74 21.65 10.85
C ALA A 227 -58.16 21.10 10.77
N ALA A 228 -58.56 20.20 11.68
CA ALA A 228 -59.92 19.71 11.75
C ALA A 228 -60.85 20.82 12.26
N PRO A 229 -61.94 21.20 11.49
CA PRO A 229 -62.91 22.18 11.98
C PRO A 229 -63.56 21.65 13.28
N GLU A 230 -63.60 22.49 14.33
CA GLU A 230 -64.42 22.18 15.49
C GLU A 230 -65.85 21.89 15.04
N THR A 231 -66.27 20.65 15.25
CA THR A 231 -67.66 20.27 14.99
C THR A 231 -68.55 21.03 15.94
N PRO A 232 -69.65 21.71 15.43
CA PRO A 232 -70.49 22.59 16.25
C PRO A 232 -71.41 21.85 17.24
N HIS A 233 -71.11 20.63 17.62
CA HIS A 233 -72.04 19.82 18.44
C HIS A 233 -71.89 19.92 19.96
N GLU A 234 -70.94 20.72 20.46
CA GLU A 234 -70.74 20.80 21.91
C GLU A 234 -71.20 22.14 22.54
N ARG A 235 -71.88 23.02 21.76
CA ARG A 235 -72.37 24.30 22.27
C ARG A 235 -73.88 24.38 22.50
N THR A 236 -74.62 23.27 22.40
CA THR A 236 -76.10 23.30 22.57
C THR A 236 -76.60 22.61 23.86
N SER A 237 -75.73 22.04 24.68
CA SER A 237 -76.16 21.40 25.92
C SER A 237 -76.26 22.34 27.14
N ASP A 238 -75.75 23.60 27.02
CA ASP A 238 -75.72 24.51 28.21
C ASP A 238 -76.88 25.54 28.23
N VAL A 239 -77.85 25.48 27.30
CA VAL A 239 -78.89 26.54 27.21
C VAL A 239 -80.36 26.05 27.42
N VAL A 240 -80.61 24.75 27.53
CA VAL A 240 -82.02 24.30 27.81
C VAL A 240 -82.02 23.40 29.04
N GLY A 241 -82.35 24.00 30.18
CA GLY A 241 -82.77 23.25 31.41
C GLY A 241 -84.08 22.54 31.09
N ILE A 242 -84.05 21.24 31.00
CA ILE A 242 -85.26 20.37 31.05
C ILE A 242 -85.05 19.42 32.17
N PRO A 243 -86.04 19.33 33.14
CA PRO A 243 -85.88 18.53 34.30
C PRO A 243 -86.01 17.05 34.01
N ASP A 244 -85.29 16.27 34.84
CA ASP A 244 -85.26 14.82 34.84
C ASP A 244 -86.66 14.20 34.76
N VAL A 245 -86.86 13.41 33.75
CA VAL A 245 -87.97 12.41 33.70
C VAL A 245 -87.36 11.05 33.93
N GLU A 246 -87.59 10.59 35.09
CA GLU A 246 -87.44 9.23 35.58
C GLU A 246 -88.02 8.25 34.60
N GLN A 247 -87.21 7.41 33.92
CA GLN A 247 -87.72 6.27 33.20
C GLN A 247 -87.18 4.98 33.74
N GLU A 248 -88.12 4.39 34.33
CA GLU A 248 -88.34 3.06 34.89
C GLU A 248 -87.76 1.96 33.96
N SER A 249 -87.02 1.07 34.59
CA SER A 249 -86.52 -0.16 33.98
C SER A 249 -87.64 -1.21 33.84
N PRO A 250 -87.75 -1.93 32.76
CA PRO A 250 -88.20 -3.28 32.85
C PRO A 250 -87.35 -4.32 32.14
N GLY A 251 -87.08 -5.36 32.88
CA GLY A 251 -87.33 -6.70 32.30
C GLY A 251 -86.14 -7.51 31.82
N ARG A 252 -85.67 -8.30 32.72
CA ARG A 252 -85.03 -9.64 32.47
C ARG A 252 -85.70 -10.43 31.37
N SER A 253 -84.90 -11.14 30.61
CA SER A 253 -85.12 -12.61 30.40
C SER A 253 -84.22 -13.16 29.27
N PRO A 254 -84.20 -14.43 28.97
CA PRO A 254 -83.18 -15.34 29.53
C PRO A 254 -82.37 -16.01 28.40
N GLY A 255 -81.37 -16.76 28.84
CA GLY A 255 -80.43 -17.47 28.06
C GLY A 255 -80.98 -18.41 26.95
N TRP A 256 -80.09 -18.71 26.05
CA TRP A 256 -80.04 -19.95 25.27
C TRP A 256 -78.59 -20.41 25.17
N GLU A 257 -78.30 -21.53 25.84
CA GLU A 257 -77.22 -22.46 25.53
C GLU A 257 -77.54 -23.16 24.19
N ALA A 258 -76.56 -23.28 23.36
CA ALA A 258 -76.21 -24.45 22.60
C ALA A 258 -74.86 -24.24 21.88
#